data_4727a43672c39d54635219a648a00255
#
_entry.id   4727a43672c39d54635219a648a00255
#
_cell.length_a   1.000
_cell.length_b   1.000
_cell.length_c   1.000
_cell.angle_alpha   90.00
_cell.angle_beta   90.00
_cell.angle_gamma   90.00
#
_symmetry.space_group_name_H-M   'P 1'
#
loop_
_entity.id
_entity.type
_entity.pdbx_description
1 polymer ?
#
loop_
_entity_poly.entity_id
_entity_poly.type
_entity_poly.pdbx_seq_one_letter_code
_entity_poly.pdbx_strand_id
1 'polypeptide(L)'
;KQVEPHLFTDSPLTHARQLLIGALFTGEYALESAALFNPSIVLHPDQDGLHSNSVRFIMSLRATGEGHISSIEFRTVVIDAKGVIEAEPVTRFVTAPEIHPNPSYNLDSFTIKLHEMGFENEYTAAVMEVLDGTFTLEELDDSLRNFSHRAHIVTREEQRTLECVRWLAKSNYELSFEPSTAMSERILFPVSINESNGIEDARFVRFIDDDGTATYYATYTAYNGRVTLPQLLETCDFLNFRILTLNGSAVENKGMALFPRRINGRYAMLSRQDDENLFLMYSDNPHYWNNPKKLIAPRYPWEMVKLGNCGSPIETEAGWLVLTHRNPTSGAGSSALEYCR
;
A
#
# COMPACT_ATOMS: atom_id res chain seq x y z
N LYS A 1 19.74 -13.96 15.33
CA LYS A 1 18.62 -13.43 16.15
C LYS A 1 17.36 -14.28 16.02
N GLN A 2 16.80 -14.50 14.81
CA GLN A 2 15.55 -15.29 14.62
C GLN A 2 15.69 -16.75 15.04
N VAL A 3 16.85 -17.35 14.91
CA VAL A 3 17.13 -18.76 15.23
C VAL A 3 17.64 -18.96 16.66
N GLU A 4 18.13 -17.92 17.32
CA GLU A 4 18.68 -17.98 18.68
C GLU A 4 17.74 -18.67 19.69
N PRO A 5 16.42 -18.40 19.71
CA PRO A 5 15.50 -19.07 20.63
C PRO A 5 15.37 -20.59 20.42
N HIS A 6 15.82 -21.07 19.27
CA HIS A 6 15.73 -22.50 18.88
C HIS A 6 17.07 -23.24 19.01
N LEU A 7 18.12 -22.56 19.50
CA LEU A 7 19.42 -23.19 19.69
C LEU A 7 19.45 -23.90 21.05
N PHE A 8 20.00 -25.10 21.04
CA PHE A 8 20.15 -25.93 22.26
C PHE A 8 21.40 -25.58 23.09
N THR A 9 22.00 -24.39 22.88
CA THR A 9 23.23 -23.99 23.55
C THR A 9 23.30 -22.48 23.73
N ASP A 10 23.71 -22.03 24.90
CA ASP A 10 23.99 -20.64 25.23
C ASP A 10 25.47 -20.26 24.91
N SER A 11 26.27 -21.20 24.44
CA SER A 11 27.67 -20.98 24.13
C SER A 11 27.82 -20.09 22.86
N PRO A 12 28.79 -19.17 22.82
CA PRO A 12 29.05 -18.36 21.63
C PRO A 12 29.32 -19.23 20.41
N LEU A 13 28.61 -18.95 19.33
CA LEU A 13 28.76 -19.67 18.07
C LEU A 13 30.00 -19.19 17.32
N THR A 14 30.80 -20.11 16.79
CA THR A 14 31.86 -19.76 15.84
C THR A 14 31.25 -19.23 14.54
N HIS A 15 31.98 -18.41 13.82
CA HIS A 15 31.53 -17.86 12.53
C HIS A 15 31.08 -18.96 11.54
N ALA A 16 31.85 -20.04 11.41
CA ALA A 16 31.51 -21.16 10.56
C ALA A 16 30.17 -21.82 10.97
N ARG A 17 29.90 -21.92 12.26
CA ARG A 17 28.65 -22.48 12.77
C ARG A 17 27.46 -21.54 12.56
N GLN A 18 27.67 -20.22 12.64
CA GLN A 18 26.66 -19.21 12.28
C GLN A 18 26.31 -19.31 10.80
N LEU A 19 27.31 -19.45 9.91
CA LEU A 19 27.09 -19.61 8.47
C LEU A 19 26.33 -20.91 8.17
N LEU A 20 26.68 -22.02 8.82
CA LEU A 20 25.98 -23.29 8.64
C LEU A 20 24.52 -23.21 9.09
N ILE A 21 24.26 -22.60 10.25
CA ILE A 21 22.90 -22.36 10.75
C ILE A 21 22.14 -21.48 9.74
N GLY A 22 22.75 -20.39 9.29
CA GLY A 22 22.17 -19.53 8.25
C GLY A 22 21.78 -20.35 7.02
N ALA A 23 22.69 -21.15 6.48
CA ALA A 23 22.44 -21.98 5.29
C ALA A 23 21.32 -23.02 5.48
N LEU A 24 21.12 -23.53 6.72
CA LEU A 24 20.06 -24.49 7.02
C LEU A 24 18.68 -23.86 7.21
N PHE A 25 18.64 -22.59 7.63
CA PHE A 25 17.40 -21.87 7.93
C PHE A 25 17.03 -20.80 6.88
N THR A 26 17.86 -20.59 5.86
CA THR A 26 17.53 -19.74 4.72
C THR A 26 17.21 -20.62 3.53
N GLY A 27 16.11 -20.31 2.87
CA GLY A 27 15.71 -20.90 1.60
C GLY A 27 15.67 -19.83 0.52
N GLU A 28 15.79 -20.22 -0.74
CA GLU A 28 15.43 -19.34 -1.84
C GLU A 28 13.89 -19.19 -1.86
N TYR A 29 13.42 -17.96 -2.02
CA TYR A 29 12.02 -17.65 -2.21
C TYR A 29 11.82 -17.09 -3.61
N ALA A 30 11.01 -17.77 -4.42
CA ALA A 30 10.70 -17.34 -5.77
C ALA A 30 9.54 -16.34 -5.76
N LEU A 31 9.89 -15.05 -5.88
CA LEU A 31 8.96 -13.92 -5.76
C LEU A 31 7.90 -13.87 -6.85
N GLU A 32 8.23 -14.35 -8.05
CA GLU A 32 7.38 -14.30 -9.24
C GLU A 32 6.88 -15.69 -9.66
N SER A 33 6.97 -16.70 -8.78
CA SER A 33 6.72 -18.11 -9.13
C SER A 33 5.32 -18.38 -9.65
N ALA A 34 4.31 -17.63 -9.18
CA ALA A 34 2.93 -17.80 -9.60
C ALA A 34 2.51 -16.78 -10.67
N ALA A 35 2.87 -15.51 -10.52
CA ALA A 35 2.47 -14.46 -11.45
C ALA A 35 3.28 -13.17 -11.26
N LEU A 36 3.43 -12.41 -12.37
CA LEU A 36 3.88 -11.02 -12.38
C LEU A 36 2.88 -10.23 -13.23
N PHE A 37 2.11 -9.31 -12.64
CA PHE A 37 0.96 -8.70 -13.28
C PHE A 37 0.56 -7.35 -12.64
N ASN A 38 -0.57 -6.77 -13.07
CA ASN A 38 -1.14 -5.51 -12.58
C ASN A 38 -0.12 -4.36 -12.58
N PRO A 39 0.45 -4.00 -13.75
CA PRO A 39 1.41 -2.92 -13.84
C PRO A 39 0.79 -1.57 -13.53
N SER A 40 1.54 -0.71 -12.84
CA SER A 40 1.28 0.71 -12.73
C SER A 40 2.54 1.49 -13.10
N ILE A 41 2.40 2.53 -13.91
CA ILE A 41 3.53 3.25 -14.47
C ILE A 41 3.48 4.73 -14.08
N VAL A 42 4.63 5.27 -13.65
CA VAL A 42 4.81 6.69 -13.35
C VAL A 42 6.15 7.20 -13.90
N LEU A 43 6.22 8.49 -14.16
CA LEU A 43 7.45 9.14 -14.62
C LEU A 43 8.56 8.95 -13.58
N HIS A 44 9.73 8.48 -14.00
CA HIS A 44 10.89 8.34 -13.12
C HIS A 44 11.37 9.72 -12.67
N PRO A 45 11.76 9.93 -11.40
CA PRO A 45 12.26 11.23 -10.92
C PRO A 45 13.54 11.68 -11.63
N ASP A 46 14.39 10.75 -12.01
CA ASP A 46 15.61 11.00 -12.75
C ASP A 46 15.41 10.71 -14.25
N GLN A 47 15.59 11.76 -15.08
CA GLN A 47 15.50 11.70 -16.53
C GLN A 47 16.86 11.92 -17.22
N ASP A 48 17.96 11.96 -16.46
CA ASP A 48 19.29 12.24 -16.98
C ASP A 48 19.85 11.08 -17.82
N GLY A 49 20.72 11.40 -18.75
CA GLY A 49 21.43 10.42 -19.59
C GLY A 49 20.59 9.72 -20.66
N LEU A 50 19.35 10.15 -20.91
CA LEU A 50 18.48 9.60 -21.94
C LEU A 50 18.81 10.14 -23.33
N HIS A 51 18.51 9.34 -24.36
CA HIS A 51 18.50 9.82 -25.73
C HIS A 51 17.41 10.87 -25.95
N SER A 52 17.61 11.74 -26.93
CA SER A 52 16.63 12.79 -27.26
C SER A 52 15.23 12.22 -27.48
N ASN A 53 14.24 12.83 -26.86
CA ASN A 53 12.83 12.43 -26.90
C ASN A 53 12.53 11.02 -26.33
N SER A 54 13.42 10.46 -25.52
CA SER A 54 13.12 9.29 -24.72
C SER A 54 12.66 9.71 -23.31
N VAL A 55 11.83 8.90 -22.67
CA VAL A 55 11.31 9.17 -21.33
C VAL A 55 11.48 7.91 -20.48
N ARG A 56 12.00 8.09 -19.27
CA ARG A 56 12.18 7.00 -18.29
C ARG A 56 10.99 6.95 -17.34
N PHE A 57 10.52 5.74 -17.07
CA PHE A 57 9.42 5.48 -16.17
C PHE A 57 9.81 4.44 -15.12
N ILE A 58 9.12 4.47 -13.99
CA ILE A 58 9.08 3.37 -13.03
C ILE A 58 7.78 2.63 -13.27
N MET A 59 7.88 1.32 -13.45
CA MET A 59 6.75 0.41 -13.50
C MET A 59 6.74 -0.44 -12.24
N SER A 60 5.70 -0.31 -11.43
CA SER A 60 5.45 -1.23 -10.33
C SER A 60 4.64 -2.42 -10.83
N LEU A 61 4.88 -3.59 -10.26
CA LEU A 61 4.24 -4.85 -10.62
C LEU A 61 3.85 -5.57 -9.35
N ARG A 62 2.71 -6.25 -9.36
CA ARG A 62 2.36 -7.22 -8.35
C ARG A 62 3.05 -8.52 -8.68
N ALA A 63 3.99 -8.93 -7.85
CA ALA A 63 4.61 -10.24 -7.90
C ALA A 63 3.89 -11.17 -6.92
N THR A 64 3.50 -12.36 -7.36
CA THR A 64 2.93 -13.39 -6.50
C THR A 64 3.88 -14.57 -6.46
N GLY A 65 4.47 -14.78 -5.31
CA GLY A 65 5.51 -15.76 -5.07
C GLY A 65 4.98 -17.06 -4.47
N GLU A 66 5.90 -17.81 -3.89
CA GLU A 66 5.59 -19.05 -3.18
C GLU A 66 4.60 -18.79 -2.04
N GLY A 67 3.70 -19.74 -1.80
CA GLY A 67 2.63 -19.56 -0.82
C GLY A 67 1.55 -18.55 -1.22
N HIS A 68 1.56 -18.08 -2.48
CA HIS A 68 0.63 -17.05 -2.99
C HIS A 68 0.68 -15.71 -2.25
N ILE A 69 1.82 -15.38 -1.66
CA ILE A 69 2.05 -14.08 -1.03
C ILE A 69 2.39 -13.07 -2.12
N SER A 70 1.65 -11.97 -2.17
CA SER A 70 1.89 -10.89 -3.13
C SER A 70 2.76 -9.78 -2.54
N SER A 71 3.66 -9.25 -3.37
CA SER A 71 4.56 -8.13 -3.09
C SER A 71 4.52 -7.13 -4.24
N ILE A 72 5.14 -5.95 -4.05
CA ILE A 72 5.30 -4.96 -5.11
C ILE A 72 6.76 -4.92 -5.51
N GLU A 73 7.03 -5.17 -6.78
CA GLU A 73 8.32 -5.04 -7.40
C GLU A 73 8.36 -3.85 -8.37
N PHE A 74 9.56 -3.37 -8.64
CA PHE A 74 9.77 -2.23 -9.54
C PHE A 74 10.65 -2.60 -10.72
N ARG A 75 10.37 -1.98 -11.86
CA ARG A 75 11.19 -2.03 -13.08
C ARG A 75 11.39 -0.63 -13.61
N THR A 76 12.58 -0.33 -14.09
CA THR A 76 12.82 0.87 -14.88
C THR A 76 12.53 0.55 -16.34
N VAL A 77 11.78 1.43 -16.99
CA VAL A 77 11.35 1.30 -18.38
C VAL A 77 11.65 2.60 -19.11
N VAL A 78 12.22 2.51 -20.30
CA VAL A 78 12.45 3.66 -21.18
C VAL A 78 11.56 3.53 -22.42
N ILE A 79 10.88 4.62 -22.76
CA ILE A 79 10.10 4.73 -23.98
C ILE A 79 10.82 5.70 -24.91
N ASP A 80 11.21 5.24 -26.09
CA ASP A 80 11.92 6.05 -27.06
C ASP A 80 10.98 6.93 -27.88
N ALA A 81 11.55 7.81 -28.73
CA ALA A 81 10.82 8.71 -29.61
C ALA A 81 9.90 8.00 -30.63
N LYS A 82 10.09 6.70 -30.86
CA LYS A 82 9.26 5.89 -31.76
C LYS A 82 8.18 5.10 -31.00
N GLY A 83 8.14 5.23 -29.68
CA GLY A 83 7.22 4.49 -28.82
C GLY A 83 7.69 3.05 -28.52
N VAL A 84 8.95 2.72 -28.78
CA VAL A 84 9.53 1.42 -28.39
C VAL A 84 9.75 1.43 -26.87
N ILE A 85 9.29 0.38 -26.23
CA ILE A 85 9.37 0.20 -24.78
C ILE A 85 10.50 -0.78 -24.48
N GLU A 86 11.49 -0.35 -23.71
CA GLU A 86 12.61 -1.16 -23.26
C GLU A 86 12.67 -1.17 -21.74
N ALA A 87 12.64 -2.35 -21.14
CA ALA A 87 12.88 -2.51 -19.72
C ALA A 87 14.38 -2.64 -19.46
N GLU A 88 14.88 -1.96 -18.43
CA GLU A 88 16.26 -2.14 -18.00
C GLU A 88 16.48 -3.57 -17.45
N PRO A 89 17.71 -4.11 -17.55
CA PRO A 89 18.01 -5.43 -16.99
C PRO A 89 17.69 -5.49 -15.50
N VAL A 90 17.07 -6.58 -15.10
CA VAL A 90 16.76 -6.83 -13.69
C VAL A 90 17.94 -7.50 -12.99
N THR A 91 18.07 -7.22 -11.70
CA THR A 91 19.03 -7.91 -10.84
C THR A 91 18.53 -9.32 -10.50
N ARG A 92 19.48 -10.20 -10.14
CA ARG A 92 19.15 -11.59 -9.79
C ARG A 92 18.44 -11.72 -8.45
N PHE A 93 18.73 -10.82 -7.53
CA PHE A 93 18.22 -10.83 -6.15
C PHE A 93 17.56 -9.51 -5.84
N VAL A 94 16.64 -9.54 -4.89
CA VAL A 94 15.99 -8.36 -4.32
C VAL A 94 16.53 -8.10 -2.92
N THR A 95 16.35 -6.87 -2.47
CA THR A 95 16.72 -6.38 -1.14
C THR A 95 15.45 -5.95 -0.40
N ALA A 96 15.25 -6.49 0.78
CA ALA A 96 14.21 -6.01 1.69
C ALA A 96 14.61 -4.65 2.28
N PRO A 97 13.67 -3.73 2.47
CA PRO A 97 13.93 -2.45 3.12
C PRO A 97 14.20 -2.62 4.62
N GLU A 98 14.83 -1.62 5.21
CA GLU A 98 14.78 -1.41 6.65
C GLU A 98 13.39 -0.91 7.04
N ILE A 99 12.82 -1.47 8.10
CA ILE A 99 11.46 -1.19 8.56
C ILE A 99 11.55 -0.31 9.81
N HIS A 100 10.87 0.83 9.78
CA HIS A 100 10.79 1.75 10.90
C HIS A 100 9.33 1.90 11.34
N PRO A 101 9.04 1.89 12.65
CA PRO A 101 7.72 2.26 13.14
C PRO A 101 7.34 3.66 12.68
N ASN A 102 6.05 3.92 12.49
CA ASN A 102 5.58 5.28 12.23
C ASN A 102 6.02 6.19 13.40
N PRO A 103 6.69 7.33 13.12
CA PRO A 103 7.24 8.18 14.17
C PRO A 103 6.16 8.84 15.03
N SER A 104 4.98 9.11 14.47
CA SER A 104 3.88 9.74 15.18
C SER A 104 2.52 9.47 14.56
N TYR A 105 1.49 9.54 15.37
CA TYR A 105 0.09 9.37 14.99
C TYR A 105 -0.71 10.62 15.38
N ASN A 106 -1.64 11.04 14.54
CA ASN A 106 -2.63 12.04 14.91
C ASN A 106 -3.79 11.38 15.66
N LEU A 107 -4.09 11.85 16.87
CA LEU A 107 -5.09 11.26 17.76
C LEU A 107 -6.48 11.22 17.13
N ASP A 108 -6.91 12.33 16.51
CA ASP A 108 -8.24 12.42 15.93
C ASP A 108 -8.40 11.41 14.77
N SER A 109 -7.43 11.37 13.86
CA SER A 109 -7.45 10.44 12.73
C SER A 109 -7.41 8.98 13.18
N PHE A 110 -6.63 8.67 14.21
CA PHE A 110 -6.51 7.33 14.77
C PHE A 110 -7.81 6.89 15.46
N THR A 111 -8.41 7.76 16.23
CA THR A 111 -9.69 7.51 16.92
C THR A 111 -10.85 7.35 15.92
N ILE A 112 -10.91 8.20 14.89
CA ILE A 112 -11.90 8.07 13.80
C ILE A 112 -11.77 6.70 13.14
N LYS A 113 -10.52 6.23 12.87
CA LYS A 113 -10.33 4.92 12.25
C LYS A 113 -10.78 3.77 13.13
N LEU A 114 -10.52 3.82 14.42
CA LEU A 114 -11.05 2.82 15.37
C LEU A 114 -12.57 2.80 15.39
N HIS A 115 -13.21 3.98 15.34
CA HIS A 115 -14.66 4.08 15.23
C HIS A 115 -15.19 3.43 13.94
N GLU A 116 -14.60 3.75 12.78
CA GLU A 116 -14.95 3.14 11.48
C GLU A 116 -14.83 1.61 11.47
N MET A 117 -13.88 1.09 12.24
CA MET A 117 -13.66 -0.34 12.42
C MET A 117 -14.62 -0.99 13.45
N GLY A 118 -15.51 -0.22 14.07
CA GLY A 118 -16.48 -0.68 15.06
C GLY A 118 -15.91 -0.85 16.48
N PHE A 119 -14.80 -0.18 16.78
CA PHE A 119 -14.18 -0.18 18.11
C PHE A 119 -14.37 1.14 18.86
N GLU A 120 -15.54 1.76 18.72
CA GLU A 120 -15.98 2.88 19.55
C GLU A 120 -16.60 2.33 20.85
N ASN A 121 -15.78 2.15 21.86
CA ASN A 121 -16.23 1.65 23.17
C ASN A 121 -15.45 2.31 24.32
N GLU A 122 -15.82 1.97 25.56
CA GLU A 122 -15.18 2.51 26.76
C GLU A 122 -13.68 2.20 26.87
N TYR A 123 -13.23 1.07 26.31
CA TYR A 123 -11.81 0.67 26.32
C TYR A 123 -10.99 1.54 25.39
N THR A 124 -11.49 1.81 24.17
CA THR A 124 -10.86 2.76 23.24
C THR A 124 -10.79 4.15 23.86
N ALA A 125 -11.90 4.64 24.43
CA ALA A 125 -11.93 5.95 25.08
C ALA A 125 -10.88 6.05 26.18
N ALA A 126 -10.78 5.06 27.06
CA ALA A 126 -9.84 5.05 28.18
C ALA A 126 -8.35 4.98 27.73
N VAL A 127 -8.05 4.29 26.62
CA VAL A 127 -6.70 4.26 26.05
C VAL A 127 -6.35 5.60 25.40
N MET A 128 -7.29 6.23 24.69
CA MET A 128 -7.06 7.49 23.96
C MET A 128 -7.07 8.72 24.90
N GLU A 129 -7.77 8.69 26.04
CA GLU A 129 -7.90 9.81 26.98
C GLU A 129 -6.54 10.33 27.53
N VAL A 130 -5.54 9.48 27.61
CA VAL A 130 -4.22 9.82 28.16
C VAL A 130 -3.20 10.22 27.08
N LEU A 131 -3.61 10.23 25.82
CA LEU A 131 -2.78 10.60 24.69
C LEU A 131 -3.07 12.03 24.24
N ASP A 132 -2.01 12.75 23.88
CA ASP A 132 -2.14 14.11 23.33
C ASP A 132 -2.46 14.09 21.83
N GLY A 133 -2.77 15.24 21.23
CA GLY A 133 -3.19 15.39 19.83
C GLY A 133 -2.25 14.75 18.79
N THR A 134 -0.96 14.56 19.14
CA THR A 134 -0.02 13.74 18.38
C THR A 134 0.74 12.85 19.36
N PHE A 135 0.78 11.55 19.09
CA PHE A 135 1.42 10.57 19.98
C PHE A 135 2.33 9.61 19.20
N THR A 136 3.26 8.96 19.89
CA THR A 136 4.17 7.94 19.38
C THR A 136 3.67 6.53 19.67
N LEU A 137 4.26 5.52 19.01
CA LEU A 137 3.96 4.12 19.31
C LEU A 137 4.31 3.76 20.76
N GLU A 138 5.38 4.36 21.32
CA GLU A 138 5.81 4.12 22.69
C GLU A 138 4.77 4.65 23.71
N GLU A 139 4.28 5.87 23.51
CA GLU A 139 3.21 6.46 24.33
C GLU A 139 1.92 5.65 24.26
N LEU A 140 1.57 5.16 23.07
CA LEU A 140 0.43 4.25 22.89
C LEU A 140 0.63 2.93 23.64
N ASP A 141 1.82 2.30 23.51
CA ASP A 141 2.11 1.05 24.21
C ASP A 141 2.14 1.24 25.73
N ASP A 142 2.58 2.40 26.23
CA ASP A 142 2.49 2.76 27.65
C ASP A 142 1.05 2.93 28.11
N SER A 143 0.22 3.62 27.35
CA SER A 143 -1.21 3.73 27.61
C SER A 143 -1.88 2.36 27.69
N LEU A 144 -1.63 1.49 26.72
CA LEU A 144 -2.16 0.14 26.65
C LEU A 144 -1.69 -0.73 27.84
N ARG A 145 -0.42 -0.61 28.26
CA ARG A 145 0.11 -1.30 29.45
C ARG A 145 -0.57 -0.83 30.72
N ASN A 146 -0.66 0.49 30.90
CA ASN A 146 -1.27 1.09 32.07
C ASN A 146 -2.76 0.73 32.20
N PHE A 147 -3.47 0.67 31.07
CA PHE A 147 -4.84 0.23 31.04
C PHE A 147 -4.97 -1.24 31.45
N SER A 148 -4.18 -2.14 30.86
CA SER A 148 -4.20 -3.58 31.16
C SER A 148 -3.84 -3.91 32.63
N HIS A 149 -3.02 -3.09 33.28
CA HIS A 149 -2.67 -3.26 34.70
C HIS A 149 -3.79 -2.83 35.67
N ARG A 150 -4.75 -2.01 35.25
CA ARG A 150 -5.87 -1.56 36.06
C ARG A 150 -7.02 -2.57 36.11
N ALA A 151 -7.14 -3.41 35.09
CA ALA A 151 -8.21 -4.38 34.97
C ALA A 151 -7.82 -5.71 35.66
N HIS A 152 -8.57 -6.14 36.70
CA HIS A 152 -8.37 -7.42 37.34
C HIS A 152 -8.94 -8.62 36.54
N ILE A 153 -9.86 -8.34 35.60
CA ILE A 153 -10.48 -9.35 34.73
C ILE A 153 -10.54 -8.75 33.33
N VAL A 154 -9.80 -9.35 32.37
CA VAL A 154 -9.83 -8.94 30.96
C VAL A 154 -11.02 -9.60 30.27
N THR A 155 -11.94 -8.79 29.78
CA THR A 155 -13.06 -9.27 28.96
C THR A 155 -12.60 -9.61 27.53
N ARG A 156 -13.36 -10.44 26.81
CA ARG A 156 -13.09 -10.69 25.38
C ARG A 156 -13.17 -9.42 24.54
N GLU A 157 -14.06 -8.53 24.87
CA GLU A 157 -14.23 -7.25 24.17
C GLU A 157 -13.03 -6.34 24.40
N GLU A 158 -12.59 -6.21 25.65
CA GLU A 158 -11.38 -5.49 26.00
C GLU A 158 -10.17 -6.01 25.22
N GLN A 159 -9.93 -7.33 25.28
CA GLN A 159 -8.81 -7.94 24.56
C GLN A 159 -8.85 -7.65 23.06
N ARG A 160 -10.01 -7.80 22.42
CA ARG A 160 -10.19 -7.49 20.99
C ARG A 160 -9.94 -6.03 20.69
N THR A 161 -10.38 -5.11 21.55
CA THR A 161 -10.16 -3.68 21.38
C THR A 161 -8.67 -3.35 21.47
N LEU A 162 -7.97 -3.83 22.50
CA LEU A 162 -6.53 -3.60 22.66
C LEU A 162 -5.70 -4.21 21.53
N GLU A 163 -6.07 -5.39 21.06
CA GLU A 163 -5.46 -6.03 19.89
C GLU A 163 -5.68 -5.18 18.62
N CYS A 164 -6.89 -4.64 18.42
CA CYS A 164 -7.21 -3.79 17.28
C CYS A 164 -6.45 -2.46 17.30
N VAL A 165 -6.33 -1.82 18.47
CA VAL A 165 -5.56 -0.58 18.64
C VAL A 165 -4.09 -0.80 18.24
N ARG A 166 -3.46 -1.88 18.76
CA ARG A 166 -2.08 -2.25 18.38
C ARG A 166 -1.97 -2.59 16.90
N TRP A 167 -2.94 -3.29 16.37
CA TRP A 167 -3.01 -3.68 14.98
C TRP A 167 -3.06 -2.46 14.05
N LEU A 168 -3.90 -1.47 14.36
CA LEU A 168 -4.00 -0.23 13.60
C LEU A 168 -2.68 0.56 13.64
N ALA A 169 -2.07 0.69 14.82
CA ALA A 169 -0.79 1.37 14.95
C ALA A 169 0.30 0.72 14.09
N LYS A 170 0.42 -0.61 14.15
CA LYS A 170 1.42 -1.37 13.37
C LYS A 170 1.13 -1.45 11.86
N SER A 171 -0.04 -0.98 11.42
CA SER A 171 -0.39 -0.88 10.00
C SER A 171 0.19 0.38 9.34
N ASN A 172 0.75 1.28 10.15
CA ASN A 172 1.40 2.49 9.70
C ASN A 172 2.90 2.38 10.03
N TYR A 173 3.74 2.46 9.01
CA TYR A 173 5.19 2.26 9.14
C TYR A 173 5.94 2.94 8.01
N GLU A 174 7.25 3.06 8.17
CA GLU A 174 8.15 3.60 7.15
C GLU A 174 9.13 2.52 6.70
N LEU A 175 9.57 2.63 5.45
CA LEU A 175 10.55 1.74 4.84
C LEU A 175 11.67 2.57 4.25
N SER A 176 12.91 2.10 4.37
CA SER A 176 14.06 2.73 3.72
C SER A 176 14.95 1.70 3.04
N PHE A 177 15.45 2.05 1.86
CA PHE A 177 16.44 1.29 1.11
C PHE A 177 17.76 2.03 1.09
N GLU A 178 18.85 1.28 1.05
CA GLU A 178 20.17 1.85 0.81
C GLU A 178 20.22 2.54 -0.55
N PRO A 179 20.80 3.76 -0.67
CA PRO A 179 20.87 4.50 -1.92
C PRO A 179 21.57 3.75 -3.08
N SER A 180 22.43 2.79 -2.75
CA SER A 180 23.16 1.95 -3.73
C SER A 180 22.31 0.87 -4.37
N THR A 181 21.10 0.58 -3.85
CA THR A 181 20.22 -0.47 -4.41
C THR A 181 19.62 -0.04 -5.75
N ALA A 182 19.71 -0.89 -6.75
CA ALA A 182 19.06 -0.66 -8.02
C ALA A 182 17.52 -0.70 -7.88
N MET A 183 16.78 -0.05 -8.78
CA MET A 183 15.32 -0.03 -8.74
C MET A 183 14.73 -1.45 -8.74
N SER A 184 15.26 -2.34 -9.55
CA SER A 184 14.80 -3.75 -9.65
C SER A 184 15.16 -4.61 -8.44
N GLU A 185 16.04 -4.14 -7.55
CA GLU A 185 16.36 -4.83 -6.30
C GLU A 185 15.37 -4.51 -5.18
N ARG A 186 14.67 -3.37 -5.29
CA ARG A 186 13.76 -2.91 -4.24
C ARG A 186 12.46 -3.65 -4.30
N ILE A 187 12.09 -4.29 -3.19
CA ILE A 187 10.82 -4.99 -3.04
C ILE A 187 10.07 -4.47 -1.83
N LEU A 188 8.78 -4.18 -2.01
CA LEU A 188 7.87 -3.96 -0.90
C LEU A 188 7.18 -5.29 -0.59
N PHE A 189 7.68 -5.97 0.42
CA PHE A 189 7.14 -7.23 0.90
C PHE A 189 6.18 -6.97 2.07
N PRO A 190 5.18 -7.83 2.33
CA PRO A 190 4.29 -7.69 3.47
C PRO A 190 5.02 -7.53 4.80
N VAL A 191 4.70 -6.51 5.56
CA VAL A 191 5.31 -6.18 6.86
C VAL A 191 4.29 -6.32 7.99
N SER A 192 3.10 -5.78 7.79
CA SER A 192 2.06 -5.74 8.82
C SER A 192 1.20 -7.00 8.79
N ILE A 193 0.49 -7.27 9.92
CA ILE A 193 -0.49 -8.37 9.99
C ILE A 193 -1.60 -8.21 8.94
N ASN A 194 -1.90 -6.98 8.54
CA ASN A 194 -2.89 -6.69 7.49
C ASN A 194 -2.49 -7.18 6.12
N GLU A 195 -1.22 -7.34 5.91
CA GLU A 195 -0.60 -7.73 4.66
C GLU A 195 -0.19 -9.20 4.65
N SER A 196 -0.54 -9.97 5.68
CA SER A 196 -0.04 -11.35 5.88
C SER A 196 -0.32 -12.28 4.70
N ASN A 197 -1.33 -11.98 3.87
CA ASN A 197 -1.63 -12.69 2.62
C ASN A 197 -1.25 -11.87 1.36
N GLY A 198 -0.59 -10.73 1.54
CA GLY A 198 0.00 -9.98 0.44
C GLY A 198 -0.43 -8.52 0.35
N ILE A 199 0.31 -7.80 -0.47
CA ILE A 199 0.09 -6.43 -0.93
C ILE A 199 -0.44 -6.53 -2.35
N GLU A 200 -1.63 -5.98 -2.62
CA GLU A 200 -2.30 -6.16 -3.91
C GLU A 200 -2.48 -4.84 -4.66
N ASP A 201 -2.25 -4.89 -5.97
CA ASP A 201 -2.75 -3.95 -6.97
C ASP A 201 -2.41 -2.48 -6.70
N ALA A 202 -1.14 -2.20 -6.43
CA ALA A 202 -0.65 -0.84 -6.21
C ALA A 202 -0.89 0.04 -7.45
N ARG A 203 -1.52 1.20 -7.24
CA ARG A 203 -1.84 2.18 -8.27
C ARG A 203 -1.10 3.46 -8.00
N PHE A 204 0.06 3.56 -8.61
CA PHE A 204 0.93 4.72 -8.49
C PHE A 204 0.43 5.90 -9.31
N VAL A 205 0.64 7.09 -8.76
CA VAL A 205 0.48 8.37 -9.44
C VAL A 205 1.59 9.31 -9.01
N ARG A 206 2.15 10.06 -9.93
CA ARG A 206 3.00 11.20 -9.64
C ARG A 206 2.09 12.41 -9.43
N PHE A 207 1.90 12.78 -8.18
CA PHE A 207 1.07 13.91 -7.79
C PHE A 207 1.92 15.19 -7.78
N ILE A 208 1.41 16.23 -8.43
CA ILE A 208 2.01 17.58 -8.40
C ILE A 208 1.08 18.46 -7.60
N ASP A 209 1.53 18.94 -6.46
CA ASP A 209 0.75 19.88 -5.65
C ASP A 209 0.80 21.31 -6.20
N ASP A 210 -0.05 22.19 -5.71
CA ASP A 210 -0.21 23.58 -6.19
C ASP A 210 1.09 24.40 -6.01
N ASP A 211 1.98 24.01 -5.11
CA ASP A 211 3.31 24.60 -4.92
C ASP A 211 4.39 24.05 -5.88
N GLY A 212 4.04 23.09 -6.72
CA GLY A 212 4.94 22.41 -7.64
C GLY A 212 5.69 21.21 -7.04
N THR A 213 5.49 20.90 -5.76
CA THR A 213 6.09 19.72 -5.13
C THR A 213 5.55 18.45 -5.73
N ALA A 214 6.44 17.52 -6.07
CA ALA A 214 6.09 16.20 -6.62
C ALA A 214 6.18 15.13 -5.53
N THR A 215 5.10 14.41 -5.32
CA THR A 215 5.03 13.23 -4.45
C THR A 215 4.44 12.06 -5.23
N TYR A 216 5.02 10.89 -5.08
CA TYR A 216 4.44 9.67 -5.63
C TYR A 216 3.54 9.04 -4.58
N TYR A 217 2.27 8.93 -4.90
CA TYR A 217 1.30 8.20 -4.10
C TYR A 217 0.97 6.88 -4.76
N ALA A 218 0.73 5.86 -3.97
CA ALA A 218 0.10 4.64 -4.46
C ALA A 218 -0.98 4.17 -3.48
N THR A 219 -2.18 3.97 -3.98
CA THR A 219 -3.18 3.21 -3.23
C THR A 219 -2.96 1.73 -3.52
N TYR A 220 -3.01 0.92 -2.48
CA TYR A 220 -2.96 -0.53 -2.61
C TYR A 220 -3.90 -1.20 -1.61
N THR A 221 -4.11 -2.49 -1.76
CA THR A 221 -4.93 -3.28 -0.87
C THR A 221 -4.05 -4.21 -0.04
N ALA A 222 -4.06 -4.01 1.28
CA ALA A 222 -3.53 -4.95 2.23
C ALA A 222 -4.57 -6.07 2.46
N TYR A 223 -4.13 -7.33 2.41
CA TYR A 223 -5.00 -8.47 2.60
C TYR A 223 -4.43 -9.45 3.62
N ASN A 224 -5.24 -9.85 4.60
CA ASN A 224 -4.86 -10.80 5.65
C ASN A 224 -5.62 -12.13 5.59
N GLY A 225 -6.22 -12.45 4.46
CA GLY A 225 -7.04 -13.65 4.27
C GLY A 225 -8.51 -13.49 4.68
N ARG A 226 -8.87 -12.39 5.36
CA ARG A 226 -10.24 -12.12 5.83
C ARG A 226 -10.74 -10.72 5.50
N VAL A 227 -9.89 -9.72 5.70
CA VAL A 227 -10.23 -8.30 5.55
C VAL A 227 -9.32 -7.68 4.51
N THR A 228 -9.89 -6.84 3.67
CA THR A 228 -9.17 -5.96 2.77
C THR A 228 -9.10 -4.58 3.41
N LEU A 229 -7.89 -4.02 3.51
CA LEU A 229 -7.67 -2.68 4.04
C LEU A 229 -6.98 -1.83 2.98
N PRO A 230 -7.64 -0.78 2.45
CA PRO A 230 -6.97 0.17 1.58
C PRO A 230 -5.90 0.95 2.35
N GLN A 231 -4.71 1.03 1.76
CA GLN A 231 -3.55 1.72 2.28
C GLN A 231 -3.08 2.77 1.28
N LEU A 232 -2.43 3.80 1.77
CA LEU A 232 -1.74 4.80 0.97
C LEU A 232 -0.23 4.69 1.22
N LEU A 233 0.50 4.51 0.15
CA LEU A 233 1.94 4.56 0.12
C LEU A 233 2.37 5.92 -0.43
N GLU A 234 3.35 6.54 0.19
CA GLU A 234 3.95 7.81 -0.21
C GLU A 234 5.45 7.65 -0.38
N THR A 235 6.01 8.24 -1.42
CA THR A 235 7.46 8.35 -1.63
C THR A 235 7.77 9.55 -2.52
N CYS A 236 8.96 10.15 -2.32
CA CYS A 236 9.47 11.18 -3.22
C CYS A 236 10.61 10.65 -4.11
N ASP A 237 11.24 9.55 -3.74
CA ASP A 237 12.53 9.08 -4.27
C ASP A 237 12.59 7.57 -4.55
N PHE A 238 11.55 6.83 -4.23
CA PHE A 238 11.53 5.35 -4.27
C PHE A 238 12.62 4.68 -3.41
N LEU A 239 13.24 5.42 -2.49
CA LEU A 239 14.15 4.93 -1.46
C LEU A 239 13.48 4.89 -0.11
N ASN A 240 12.73 5.96 0.21
CA ASN A 240 12.01 6.11 1.46
C ASN A 240 10.51 6.07 1.18
N PHE A 241 9.81 5.20 1.88
CA PHE A 241 8.37 5.02 1.73
C PHE A 241 7.68 5.17 3.07
N ARG A 242 6.51 5.80 3.06
CA ARG A 242 5.59 5.84 4.20
C ARG A 242 4.34 5.07 3.83
N ILE A 243 3.93 4.18 4.70
CA ILE A 243 2.71 3.39 4.56
C ILE A 243 1.72 3.84 5.63
N LEU A 244 0.56 4.29 5.19
CA LEU A 244 -0.46 4.88 6.03
C LEU A 244 -1.83 4.29 5.71
N THR A 245 -2.62 4.02 6.73
CA THR A 245 -3.99 3.56 6.55
C THR A 245 -4.86 4.71 6.05
N LEU A 246 -5.63 4.48 4.99
CA LEU A 246 -6.66 5.40 4.56
C LEU A 246 -7.84 5.38 5.53
N ASN A 247 -8.43 6.56 5.76
CA ASN A 247 -9.53 6.77 6.69
C ASN A 247 -10.75 7.36 5.98
N GLY A 248 -11.90 7.27 6.59
CA GLY A 248 -13.15 7.83 6.10
C GLY A 248 -14.16 6.76 5.71
N SER A 249 -15.44 7.10 5.84
CA SER A 249 -16.56 6.19 5.57
C SER A 249 -16.65 5.70 4.12
N ALA A 250 -15.88 6.31 3.22
CA ALA A 250 -15.79 5.89 1.82
C ALA A 250 -14.57 5.00 1.53
N VAL A 251 -13.75 4.70 2.54
CA VAL A 251 -12.58 3.83 2.39
C VAL A 251 -12.99 2.37 2.57
N GLU A 252 -13.64 1.83 1.57
CA GLU A 252 -14.11 0.46 1.55
C GLU A 252 -13.66 -0.22 0.25
N ASN A 253 -13.50 -1.54 0.30
CA ASN A 253 -13.19 -2.37 -0.85
C ASN A 253 -11.81 -2.04 -1.49
N LYS A 254 -11.68 -2.24 -2.78
CA LYS A 254 -10.45 -2.00 -3.58
C LYS A 254 -10.75 -1.00 -4.71
N GLY A 255 -9.70 -0.66 -5.44
CA GLY A 255 -9.85 0.09 -6.68
C GLY A 255 -9.73 1.59 -6.54
N MET A 256 -9.22 2.06 -5.40
CA MET A 256 -8.94 3.49 -5.23
C MET A 256 -7.82 3.94 -6.17
N ALA A 257 -7.93 5.15 -6.72
CA ALA A 257 -6.92 5.74 -7.58
C ALA A 257 -6.96 7.28 -7.50
N LEU A 258 -5.88 7.87 -7.02
CA LEU A 258 -5.74 9.31 -6.81
C LEU A 258 -5.52 10.01 -8.16
N PHE A 259 -6.08 11.20 -8.34
CA PHE A 259 -5.77 12.08 -9.46
C PHE A 259 -4.34 12.65 -9.34
N PRO A 260 -3.69 13.02 -10.47
CA PRO A 260 -2.28 13.45 -10.45
C PRO A 260 -2.06 14.88 -9.92
N ARG A 261 -3.11 15.61 -9.59
CA ARG A 261 -3.11 16.95 -9.02
C ARG A 261 -4.41 17.28 -8.31
N ARG A 262 -4.44 18.38 -7.59
CA ARG A 262 -5.69 18.89 -7.02
C ARG A 262 -6.69 19.29 -8.11
N ILE A 263 -7.95 19.03 -7.85
CA ILE A 263 -9.08 19.44 -8.65
C ILE A 263 -9.89 20.45 -7.85
N ASN A 264 -9.93 21.68 -8.33
CA ASN A 264 -10.57 22.81 -7.61
C ASN A 264 -10.02 22.96 -6.17
N GLY A 265 -8.69 22.86 -6.02
CA GLY A 265 -7.99 23.02 -4.73
C GLY A 265 -8.08 21.83 -3.79
N ARG A 266 -8.68 20.70 -4.21
CA ARG A 266 -8.87 19.52 -3.36
C ARG A 266 -8.27 18.27 -4.00
N TYR A 267 -7.83 17.32 -3.20
CA TYR A 267 -7.52 15.99 -3.67
C TYR A 267 -8.77 15.33 -4.26
N ALA A 268 -8.60 14.58 -5.34
CA ALA A 268 -9.66 13.83 -5.98
C ALA A 268 -9.24 12.37 -6.15
N MET A 269 -10.17 11.43 -5.97
CA MET A 269 -9.89 10.00 -6.04
C MET A 269 -11.08 9.26 -6.66
N LEU A 270 -10.76 8.33 -7.55
CA LEU A 270 -11.72 7.31 -7.97
C LEU A 270 -11.80 6.20 -6.95
N SER A 271 -12.96 5.58 -6.82
CA SER A 271 -13.17 4.49 -5.88
C SER A 271 -14.33 3.57 -6.31
N ARG A 272 -14.52 2.46 -5.60
CA ARG A 272 -15.52 1.44 -5.93
C ARG A 272 -16.08 0.80 -4.66
N GLN A 273 -16.77 1.58 -3.83
CA GLN A 273 -17.26 1.14 -2.52
C GLN A 273 -18.25 -0.03 -2.61
N ASP A 274 -19.21 0.05 -3.54
CA ASP A 274 -20.28 -0.96 -3.71
C ASP A 274 -19.87 -2.14 -4.58
N ASP A 275 -18.61 -2.19 -5.00
CA ASP A 275 -18.05 -3.23 -5.86
C ASP A 275 -18.70 -3.36 -7.26
N GLU A 276 -19.57 -2.43 -7.63
CA GLU A 276 -20.31 -2.40 -8.90
C GLU A 276 -20.00 -1.13 -9.71
N ASN A 277 -20.09 0.03 -9.08
CA ASN A 277 -20.03 1.34 -9.71
C ASN A 277 -18.68 2.03 -9.47
N LEU A 278 -18.32 2.96 -10.35
CA LEU A 278 -17.24 3.92 -10.10
C LEU A 278 -17.78 5.16 -9.40
N PHE A 279 -17.06 5.58 -8.38
CA PHE A 279 -17.33 6.79 -7.62
C PHE A 279 -16.18 7.77 -7.75
N LEU A 280 -16.48 9.05 -7.55
CA LEU A 280 -15.54 10.15 -7.43
C LEU A 280 -15.68 10.77 -6.06
N MET A 281 -14.55 10.95 -5.39
CA MET A 281 -14.44 11.56 -4.06
C MET A 281 -13.55 12.79 -4.09
N TYR A 282 -13.81 13.72 -3.20
CA TYR A 282 -12.97 14.89 -2.97
C TYR A 282 -12.63 15.01 -1.49
N SER A 283 -11.39 15.41 -1.19
CA SER A 283 -10.92 15.62 0.17
C SER A 283 -9.91 16.77 0.25
N ASP A 284 -9.86 17.43 1.40
CA ASP A 284 -8.81 18.39 1.73
C ASP A 284 -7.54 17.69 2.29
N ASN A 285 -7.68 16.40 2.66
CA ASN A 285 -6.60 15.57 3.21
C ASN A 285 -6.49 14.24 2.43
N PRO A 286 -5.31 13.86 1.89
CA PRO A 286 -5.14 12.65 1.09
C PRO A 286 -5.34 11.36 1.88
N HIS A 287 -5.36 11.42 3.21
CA HIS A 287 -5.55 10.26 4.10
C HIS A 287 -7.00 10.06 4.55
N TYR A 288 -7.93 10.97 4.20
CA TYR A 288 -9.30 10.94 4.73
C TYR A 288 -10.34 11.15 3.62
N TRP A 289 -11.22 10.16 3.41
CA TRP A 289 -12.14 10.13 2.27
C TRP A 289 -13.57 9.81 2.70
N ASN A 290 -14.48 10.73 2.36
CA ASN A 290 -15.91 10.60 2.63
C ASN A 290 -16.76 11.05 1.42
N ASN A 291 -18.07 10.87 1.52
CA ASN A 291 -19.05 11.41 0.58
C ASN A 291 -18.79 11.03 -0.89
N PRO A 292 -18.71 9.73 -1.20
CA PRO A 292 -18.49 9.28 -2.57
C PRO A 292 -19.71 9.66 -3.44
N LYS A 293 -19.44 10.18 -4.63
CA LYS A 293 -20.46 10.45 -5.64
C LYS A 293 -20.33 9.47 -6.76
N LYS A 294 -21.43 8.79 -7.09
CA LYS A 294 -21.47 7.86 -8.23
C LYS A 294 -21.14 8.63 -9.51
N LEU A 295 -20.10 8.20 -10.20
CA LEU A 295 -19.62 8.78 -11.45
C LEU A 295 -20.13 7.99 -12.66
N ILE A 296 -19.91 6.67 -12.67
CA ILE A 296 -20.27 5.77 -13.76
C ILE A 296 -20.88 4.51 -13.18
N ALA A 297 -21.98 4.06 -13.80
CA ALA A 297 -22.58 2.74 -13.55
C ALA A 297 -22.39 1.85 -14.78
N PRO A 298 -22.36 0.53 -14.63
CA PRO A 298 -22.36 -0.40 -15.77
C PRO A 298 -23.49 -0.07 -16.75
N ARG A 299 -23.16 0.04 -18.05
CA ARG A 299 -24.12 0.38 -19.12
C ARG A 299 -24.22 -0.69 -20.19
N TYR A 300 -23.13 -1.41 -20.41
CA TYR A 300 -23.03 -2.37 -21.49
C TYR A 300 -23.09 -3.82 -20.96
N PRO A 301 -23.53 -4.78 -21.76
CA PRO A 301 -23.62 -6.20 -21.33
C PRO A 301 -22.29 -6.76 -20.81
N TRP A 302 -21.16 -6.28 -21.33
CA TRP A 302 -19.83 -6.72 -20.87
C TRP A 302 -19.37 -6.06 -19.56
N GLU A 303 -20.02 -4.99 -19.11
CA GLU A 303 -19.78 -4.35 -17.81
C GLU A 303 -20.64 -4.94 -16.71
N MET A 304 -21.64 -5.77 -17.09
CA MET A 304 -22.59 -6.36 -16.15
C MET A 304 -21.86 -7.12 -15.06
N VAL A 305 -22.22 -6.78 -13.82
CA VAL A 305 -21.79 -7.17 -12.51
C VAL A 305 -20.77 -6.19 -11.91
N LYS A 306 -19.73 -5.74 -12.63
CA LYS A 306 -18.66 -4.99 -11.99
C LYS A 306 -17.86 -4.14 -12.96
N LEU A 307 -17.84 -2.84 -12.73
CA LEU A 307 -16.98 -1.89 -13.41
C LEU A 307 -15.84 -1.46 -12.50
N GLY A 308 -14.59 -1.57 -12.94
CA GLY A 308 -13.41 -1.13 -12.19
C GLY A 308 -12.55 -0.14 -13.00
N ASN A 309 -11.85 0.76 -12.33
CA ASN A 309 -10.81 1.56 -12.95
C ASN A 309 -9.47 0.81 -12.92
N CYS A 310 -8.64 1.00 -13.95
CA CYS A 310 -7.30 0.37 -14.01
C CYS A 310 -6.30 1.09 -13.10
N GLY A 311 -6.21 2.41 -13.19
CA GLY A 311 -5.27 3.22 -12.43
C GLY A 311 -5.76 4.64 -12.27
N SER A 312 -4.83 5.53 -11.98
CA SER A 312 -5.08 6.97 -11.85
C SER A 312 -5.53 7.58 -13.17
N PRO A 313 -6.46 8.55 -13.13
CA PRO A 313 -6.87 9.28 -14.34
C PRO A 313 -5.69 9.98 -14.99
N ILE A 314 -5.69 10.02 -16.33
CA ILE A 314 -4.69 10.68 -17.15
C ILE A 314 -5.27 11.98 -17.66
N GLU A 315 -4.59 13.11 -17.40
CA GLU A 315 -5.02 14.40 -17.91
C GLU A 315 -4.71 14.52 -19.40
N THR A 316 -5.69 15.01 -20.17
CA THR A 316 -5.57 15.26 -21.60
C THR A 316 -6.20 16.62 -21.93
N GLU A 317 -5.94 17.15 -23.12
CA GLU A 317 -6.58 18.39 -23.59
C GLU A 317 -8.11 18.29 -23.63
N ALA A 318 -8.66 17.09 -23.82
CA ALA A 318 -10.11 16.83 -23.86
C ALA A 318 -10.74 16.56 -22.47
N GLY A 319 -9.94 16.52 -21.40
CA GLY A 319 -10.36 16.20 -20.04
C GLY A 319 -9.63 14.99 -19.46
N TRP A 320 -10.30 14.25 -18.58
CA TRP A 320 -9.72 13.13 -17.87
C TRP A 320 -10.00 11.80 -18.58
N LEU A 321 -8.93 11.12 -18.99
CA LEU A 321 -9.03 9.75 -19.51
C LEU A 321 -8.98 8.77 -18.33
N VAL A 322 -10.02 7.98 -18.18
CA VAL A 322 -10.12 6.88 -17.19
C VAL A 322 -10.16 5.56 -17.95
N LEU A 323 -9.15 4.73 -17.72
CA LEU A 323 -9.15 3.36 -18.24
C LEU A 323 -9.95 2.47 -17.28
N THR A 324 -10.91 1.72 -17.82
CA THR A 324 -11.74 0.83 -17.03
C THR A 324 -11.54 -0.63 -17.45
N HIS A 325 -11.85 -1.53 -16.55
CA HIS A 325 -11.86 -2.96 -16.81
C HIS A 325 -13.14 -3.59 -16.25
N ARG A 326 -13.55 -4.70 -16.81
CA ARG A 326 -14.55 -5.58 -16.23
C ARG A 326 -13.90 -6.72 -15.45
N ASN A 327 -14.61 -7.26 -14.48
CA ASN A 327 -14.25 -8.51 -13.84
C ASN A 327 -15.30 -9.56 -14.23
N PRO A 328 -15.01 -10.46 -15.17
CA PRO A 328 -15.97 -11.49 -15.52
C PRO A 328 -16.14 -12.44 -14.34
N THR A 329 -17.37 -12.59 -13.87
CA THR A 329 -17.74 -13.67 -12.97
C THR A 329 -17.67 -14.98 -13.75
N SER A 330 -16.71 -15.82 -13.40
CA SER A 330 -16.46 -17.18 -13.91
C SER A 330 -15.83 -17.32 -15.31
N GLY A 331 -14.62 -17.77 -15.34
CA GLY A 331 -14.14 -18.79 -16.29
C GLY A 331 -13.65 -18.37 -17.67
N ALA A 332 -13.56 -17.10 -18.02
CA ALA A 332 -12.92 -16.70 -19.28
C ALA A 332 -12.18 -15.38 -19.11
N GLY A 333 -10.86 -15.47 -18.94
CA GLY A 333 -9.98 -14.30 -18.93
C GLY A 333 -9.98 -13.62 -20.30
N SER A 334 -10.62 -12.47 -20.38
CA SER A 334 -10.33 -11.47 -21.40
C SER A 334 -10.55 -10.08 -20.79
N SER A 335 -9.45 -9.37 -20.55
CA SER A 335 -9.49 -7.95 -20.26
C SER A 335 -9.81 -7.20 -21.55
N ALA A 336 -10.94 -6.53 -21.62
CA ALA A 336 -11.20 -5.53 -22.63
C ALA A 336 -10.81 -4.17 -22.05
N LEU A 337 -9.92 -3.45 -22.72
CA LEU A 337 -9.62 -2.06 -22.44
C LEU A 337 -10.70 -1.21 -23.12
N GLU A 338 -11.40 -0.40 -22.35
CA GLU A 338 -12.37 0.56 -22.88
C GLU A 338 -11.91 1.98 -22.58
N TYR A 339 -12.09 2.84 -23.59
CA TYR A 339 -11.85 4.27 -23.48
C TYR A 339 -13.15 4.95 -23.06
N CYS A 340 -13.15 5.62 -21.91
CA CYS A 340 -14.18 6.59 -21.58
C CYS A 340 -13.77 7.98 -22.10
N ARG A 341 -14.63 8.56 -22.94
CA ARG A 341 -14.53 9.96 -23.38
C ARG A 341 -15.19 10.89 -22.39
#